data_7204f288fd1b1da516e59d5304a8f158
#
_entry.id   7204f288fd1b1da516e59d5304a8f158
#
_cell.length_a   1.000
_cell.length_b   1.000
_cell.length_c   1.000
_cell.angle_alpha   90.00
_cell.angle_beta   90.00
_cell.angle_gamma   90.00
#
_symmetry.space_group_name_H-M   'P 1'
#
loop_
_entity.id
_entity.type
_entity.pdbx_description
1 polymer ?
#
loop_
_entity_poly.entity_id
_entity_poly.type
_entity_poly.pdbx_seq_one_letter_code
_entity_poly.pdbx_strand_id
1 'polypeptide(L)'
;MNGFEVTVEVLRDVGGSGSSVAGEVAVLPLAQAAGEIVDALPGGTAAAAAAALGAAWRARVVATAEALAQHAGALHVAADAYGAAERAAVTALAGEP
;
A
#
# COMPACT_ATOMS: atom_id res chain seq x y z
N MET A 1 1.06 -12.19 -27.94
CA MET A 1 1.82 -11.39 -26.96
C MET A 1 1.01 -10.34 -26.25
N ASN A 2 -0.10 -9.91 -26.84
CA ASN A 2 -0.94 -8.86 -26.23
C ASN A 2 -1.48 -9.25 -24.85
N GLY A 3 -1.82 -10.53 -24.63
CA GLY A 3 -2.30 -10.97 -23.33
C GLY A 3 -1.25 -10.88 -22.23
N PHE A 4 0.02 -11.12 -22.56
CA PHE A 4 1.11 -11.00 -21.61
C PHE A 4 1.38 -9.53 -21.24
N GLU A 5 1.40 -8.66 -22.24
CA GLU A 5 1.58 -7.22 -22.01
C GLU A 5 0.46 -6.63 -21.16
N VAL A 6 -0.78 -7.02 -21.42
CA VAL A 6 -1.93 -6.61 -20.62
C VAL A 6 -1.77 -7.06 -19.18
N THR A 7 -1.29 -8.29 -18.95
CA THR A 7 -1.06 -8.81 -17.59
C THR A 7 -0.01 -7.97 -16.84
N VAL A 8 1.10 -7.62 -17.50
CA VAL A 8 2.15 -6.79 -16.90
C VAL A 8 1.60 -5.41 -16.56
N GLU A 9 0.85 -4.79 -17.48
CA GLU A 9 0.24 -3.48 -17.24
C GLU A 9 -0.75 -3.52 -16.06
N VAL A 10 -1.59 -4.54 -16.00
CA VAL A 10 -2.54 -4.70 -14.90
C VAL A 10 -1.81 -4.83 -13.56
N LEU A 11 -0.75 -5.61 -13.49
CA LEU A 11 0.05 -5.75 -12.27
C LEU A 11 0.66 -4.42 -11.83
N ARG A 12 1.17 -3.63 -12.77
CA ARG A 12 1.72 -2.30 -12.46
C ARG A 12 0.65 -1.34 -11.99
N ASP A 13 -0.51 -1.35 -12.63
CA ASP A 13 -1.63 -0.48 -12.28
C ASP A 13 -2.17 -0.83 -10.89
N VAL A 14 -2.34 -2.11 -10.59
CA VAL A 14 -2.79 -2.56 -9.26
C VAL A 14 -1.76 -2.22 -8.21
N GLY A 15 -0.46 -2.41 -8.51
CA GLY A 15 0.62 -2.01 -7.61
C GLY A 15 0.62 -0.52 -7.34
N GLY A 16 0.44 0.30 -8.37
CA GLY A 16 0.35 1.75 -8.24
C GLY A 16 -0.86 2.18 -7.42
N SER A 17 -2.02 1.57 -7.66
CA SER A 17 -3.24 1.82 -6.88
C SER A 17 -3.04 1.43 -5.41
N GLY A 18 -2.41 0.30 -5.15
CA GLY A 18 -2.10 -0.14 -3.79
C GLY A 18 -1.19 0.84 -3.06
N SER A 19 -0.17 1.36 -3.73
CA SER A 19 0.72 2.38 -3.17
C SER A 19 -0.02 3.67 -2.86
N SER A 20 -0.93 4.11 -3.74
CA SER A 20 -1.76 5.30 -3.51
C SER A 20 -2.67 5.12 -2.31
N VAL A 21 -3.33 3.97 -2.18
CA VAL A 21 -4.19 3.66 -1.03
C VAL A 21 -3.37 3.62 0.26
N ALA A 22 -2.19 3.03 0.23
CA ALA A 22 -1.29 3.01 1.40
C ALA A 22 -0.96 4.43 1.86
N GLY A 23 -0.66 5.34 0.92
CA GLY A 23 -0.42 6.75 1.24
C GLY A 23 -1.65 7.44 1.83
N GLU A 24 -2.83 7.17 1.30
CA GLU A 24 -4.08 7.73 1.82
C GLU A 24 -4.38 7.22 3.23
N VAL A 25 -4.21 5.92 3.48
CA VAL A 25 -4.41 5.32 4.80
C VAL A 25 -3.45 5.93 5.83
N ALA A 26 -2.19 6.14 5.43
CA ALA A 26 -1.17 6.68 6.32
C ALA A 26 -1.49 8.10 6.83
N VAL A 27 -2.27 8.86 6.08
CA VAL A 27 -2.62 10.25 6.44
C VAL A 27 -4.05 10.41 6.96
N LEU A 28 -4.76 9.34 7.28
CA LEU A 28 -6.10 9.43 7.83
C LEU A 28 -6.10 10.22 9.15
N PRO A 29 -7.02 11.19 9.32
CA PRO A 29 -6.98 12.13 10.43
C PRO A 29 -7.63 11.63 11.73
N LEU A 30 -7.86 10.34 11.89
CA LEU A 30 -8.58 9.81 13.06
C LEU A 30 -7.77 9.91 14.35
N ALA A 31 -6.44 9.73 14.29
CA ALA A 31 -5.59 9.92 15.45
C ALA A 31 -5.58 11.37 15.92
N GLN A 32 -5.62 12.32 14.97
CA GLN A 32 -5.71 13.74 15.26
C GLN A 32 -7.07 14.07 15.91
N ALA A 33 -8.15 13.49 15.38
CA ALA A 33 -9.48 13.68 15.96
C ALA A 33 -9.56 13.19 17.41
N ALA A 34 -8.93 12.02 17.70
CA ALA A 34 -8.83 11.52 19.06
C ALA A 34 -8.06 12.49 19.98
N GLY A 35 -6.97 13.09 19.47
CA GLY A 35 -6.21 14.11 20.19
C GLY A 35 -7.04 15.37 20.50
N GLU A 36 -7.87 15.79 19.57
CA GLU A 36 -8.78 16.93 19.77
C GLU A 36 -9.80 16.65 20.86
N ILE A 37 -10.28 15.41 20.96
CA ILE A 37 -11.17 15.01 22.06
C ILE A 37 -10.46 15.11 23.42
N VAL A 38 -9.19 14.67 23.48
CA VAL A 38 -8.38 14.78 24.70
C VAL A 38 -8.24 16.24 25.13
N ASP A 39 -7.97 17.15 24.18
CA ASP A 39 -7.81 18.57 24.45
C ASP A 39 -9.14 19.23 24.89
N ALA A 40 -10.26 18.79 24.31
CA ALA A 40 -11.58 19.32 24.64
C ALA A 40 -12.09 18.85 26.01
N LEU A 41 -11.67 17.67 26.46
CA LEU A 41 -12.10 17.04 27.71
C LEU A 41 -10.90 16.71 28.59
N PRO A 42 -10.15 17.70 29.07
CA PRO A 42 -8.93 17.46 29.84
C PRO A 42 -9.23 16.77 31.18
N GLY A 43 -8.48 15.73 31.45
CA GLY A 43 -8.60 14.94 32.67
C GLY A 43 -9.69 13.88 32.61
N GLY A 44 -9.67 12.98 33.55
CA GLY A 44 -10.66 11.92 33.70
C GLY A 44 -10.47 10.71 32.79
N THR A 45 -11.37 9.75 32.96
CA THR A 45 -11.34 8.46 32.26
C THR A 45 -11.59 8.60 30.75
N ALA A 46 -12.46 9.51 30.35
CA ALA A 46 -12.81 9.72 28.96
C ALA A 46 -11.60 10.24 28.15
N ALA A 47 -10.84 11.17 28.72
CA ALA A 47 -9.64 11.69 28.07
C ALA A 47 -8.57 10.62 27.95
N ALA A 48 -8.36 9.80 28.99
CA ALA A 48 -7.42 8.68 28.93
C ALA A 48 -7.82 7.64 27.90
N ALA A 49 -9.11 7.31 27.81
CA ALA A 49 -9.62 6.38 26.81
C ALA A 49 -9.46 6.91 25.39
N ALA A 50 -9.70 8.21 25.16
CA ALA A 50 -9.51 8.83 23.86
C ALA A 50 -8.04 8.83 23.44
N ALA A 51 -7.12 9.10 24.35
CA ALA A 51 -5.70 9.06 24.10
C ALA A 51 -5.22 7.64 23.73
N ALA A 52 -5.70 6.63 24.47
CA ALA A 52 -5.39 5.22 24.20
C ALA A 52 -5.92 4.79 22.83
N LEU A 53 -7.14 5.20 22.49
CA LEU A 53 -7.74 4.91 21.20
C LEU A 53 -6.95 5.54 20.06
N GLY A 54 -6.54 6.80 20.21
CA GLY A 54 -5.72 7.49 19.22
C GLY A 54 -4.38 6.81 18.98
N ALA A 55 -3.72 6.36 20.06
CA ALA A 55 -2.45 5.64 19.95
C ALA A 55 -2.63 4.27 19.25
N ALA A 56 -3.66 3.52 19.64
CA ALA A 56 -3.99 2.25 19.02
C ALA A 56 -4.33 2.41 17.54
N TRP A 57 -5.11 3.43 17.22
CA TRP A 57 -5.45 3.74 15.83
C TRP A 57 -4.23 4.08 14.99
N ARG A 58 -3.34 4.94 15.53
CA ARG A 58 -2.10 5.30 14.83
C ARG A 58 -1.24 4.08 14.53
N ALA A 59 -1.11 3.18 15.49
CA ALA A 59 -0.36 1.94 15.29
C ALA A 59 -0.99 1.07 14.19
N ARG A 60 -2.31 0.96 14.16
CA ARG A 60 -3.02 0.21 13.12
C ARG A 60 -2.90 0.84 11.75
N VAL A 61 -2.98 2.15 11.67
CA VAL A 61 -2.82 2.89 10.41
C VAL A 61 -1.43 2.64 9.83
N VAL A 62 -0.39 2.74 10.66
CA VAL A 62 0.99 2.48 10.23
C VAL A 62 1.14 1.05 9.74
N ALA A 63 0.65 0.07 10.50
CA ALA A 63 0.75 -1.34 10.13
C ALA A 63 0.01 -1.64 8.82
N THR A 64 -1.19 -1.08 8.66
CA THR A 64 -1.99 -1.27 7.44
C THR A 64 -1.31 -0.61 6.23
N ALA A 65 -0.79 0.60 6.38
CA ALA A 65 -0.08 1.30 5.31
C ALA A 65 1.16 0.52 4.89
N GLU A 66 1.92 -0.02 5.84
CA GLU A 66 3.10 -0.84 5.55
C GLU A 66 2.72 -2.12 4.81
N ALA A 67 1.66 -2.80 5.24
CA ALA A 67 1.20 -4.02 4.59
C ALA A 67 0.75 -3.76 3.15
N LEU A 68 0.02 -2.67 2.92
CA LEU A 68 -0.41 -2.27 1.58
C LEU A 68 0.78 -1.91 0.69
N ALA A 69 1.75 -1.17 1.24
CA ALA A 69 2.95 -0.80 0.49
C ALA A 69 3.79 -2.03 0.11
N GLN A 70 3.92 -3.01 1.02
CA GLN A 70 4.62 -4.25 0.73
C GLN A 70 3.90 -5.06 -0.35
N HIS A 71 2.58 -5.13 -0.29
CA HIS A 71 1.79 -5.83 -1.30
C HIS A 71 1.93 -5.17 -2.67
N ALA A 72 1.83 -3.85 -2.71
CA ALA A 72 2.04 -3.08 -3.94
C ALA A 72 3.44 -3.28 -4.50
N GLY A 73 4.46 -3.29 -3.64
CA GLY A 73 5.82 -3.57 -4.04
C GLY A 73 5.99 -4.97 -4.64
N ALA A 74 5.35 -5.97 -4.04
CA ALA A 74 5.35 -7.34 -4.56
C ALA A 74 4.71 -7.41 -5.95
N LEU A 75 3.65 -6.66 -6.20
CA LEU A 75 3.02 -6.58 -7.52
C LEU A 75 3.95 -5.95 -8.56
N HIS A 76 4.69 -4.91 -8.20
CA HIS A 76 5.68 -4.30 -9.09
C HIS A 76 6.82 -5.27 -9.41
N VAL A 77 7.31 -6.00 -8.41
CA VAL A 77 8.35 -7.03 -8.62
C VAL A 77 7.85 -8.12 -9.56
N ALA A 78 6.60 -8.57 -9.37
CA ALA A 78 6.00 -9.57 -10.26
C ALA A 78 5.89 -9.04 -11.69
N ALA A 79 5.46 -7.79 -11.86
CA ALA A 79 5.37 -7.17 -13.18
C ALA A 79 6.73 -7.11 -13.89
N ASP A 80 7.78 -6.76 -13.15
CA ASP A 80 9.15 -6.71 -13.68
C ASP A 80 9.65 -8.09 -14.06
N ALA A 81 9.35 -9.11 -13.25
CA ALA A 81 9.73 -10.49 -13.53
C ALA A 81 9.03 -11.02 -14.79
N TYR A 82 7.74 -10.76 -14.94
CA TYR A 82 7.01 -11.14 -16.15
C TYR A 82 7.53 -10.41 -17.38
N GLY A 83 7.80 -9.12 -17.27
CA GLY A 83 8.37 -8.34 -18.37
C GLY A 83 9.75 -8.87 -18.80
N ALA A 84 10.60 -9.22 -17.86
CA ALA A 84 11.91 -9.81 -18.13
C ALA A 84 11.78 -11.18 -18.80
N ALA A 85 10.85 -12.02 -18.33
CA ALA A 85 10.61 -13.33 -18.92
C ALA A 85 10.11 -13.21 -20.36
N GLU A 86 9.23 -12.25 -20.64
CA GLU A 86 8.75 -11.99 -21.98
C GLU A 86 9.88 -11.55 -22.92
N ARG A 87 10.73 -10.62 -22.46
CA ARG A 87 11.88 -10.17 -23.26
C ARG A 87 12.85 -11.30 -23.55
N ALA A 88 13.09 -12.16 -22.57
CA ALA A 88 13.96 -13.32 -22.75
C ALA A 88 13.38 -14.30 -23.76
N ALA A 89 12.07 -14.55 -23.72
CA ALA A 89 11.39 -15.42 -24.67
C ALA A 89 11.44 -14.86 -26.08
N VAL A 90 11.19 -13.57 -26.25
CA VAL A 90 11.28 -12.90 -27.57
C VAL A 90 12.70 -12.96 -28.11
N THR A 91 13.69 -12.71 -27.29
CA THR A 91 15.10 -12.79 -27.70
C THR A 91 15.48 -14.20 -28.11
N ALA A 92 15.06 -15.21 -27.36
CA ALA A 92 15.33 -16.62 -27.70
C ALA A 92 14.70 -17.00 -29.04
N LEU A 93 13.47 -16.60 -29.30
CA LEU A 93 12.79 -16.86 -30.57
C LEU A 93 13.44 -16.11 -31.73
N ALA A 94 13.86 -14.88 -31.51
CA ALA A 94 14.52 -14.08 -32.54
C ALA A 94 15.93 -14.62 -32.88
N GLY A 95 16.58 -15.27 -31.92
CA GLY A 95 17.88 -15.87 -32.10
C GLY A 95 17.88 -17.24 -32.77
N GLU A 96 16.71 -17.85 -32.98
CA GLU A 96 16.60 -19.15 -33.67
C GLU A 96 16.83 -18.97 -35.16
N PRO A 97 17.65 -19.85 -35.78
CA PRO A 97 17.86 -19.79 -37.24
C PRO A 97 16.61 -20.12 -38.01
#